data_a6bf76c9aeccd8e4eeb8deb7eeb3c658
#
_entry.id   a6bf76c9aeccd8e4eeb8deb7eeb3c658
#
_cell.length_a   1.000
_cell.length_b   1.000
_cell.length_c   1.000
_cell.angle_alpha   90.00
_cell.angle_beta   90.00
_cell.angle_gamma   90.00
#
_symmetry.space_group_name_H-M   'P 1'
#
loop_
_entity.id
_entity.type
_entity.pdbx_description
1 polymer ?
#
loop_
_entity_poly.entity_id
_entity_poly.type
_entity_poly.pdbx_seq_one_letter_code
_entity_poly.pdbx_strand_id
1 'polypeptide(L)'
;MILTNIMKMKKIFIMLILVFYTSAHAMGHLSEKDRKATLKCTGIYYANSMIPQGTLKLDKIVFSIAAKKYLTSYLIKEGVKEDFVNTELNKTVDELYGKPYDEKKTGDCTKYIYKLIPESKAEIDKLVKSGIY
;
A
#
# COMPACT_ATOMS: atom_id res chain seq x y z
N MET A 1 -54.73 -5.16 7.67
CA MET A 1 -53.92 -3.91 7.71
C MET A 1 -52.60 -4.07 8.47
N ILE A 2 -52.53 -4.79 9.58
CA ILE A 2 -51.31 -4.97 10.37
C ILE A 2 -50.28 -5.87 9.67
N LEU A 3 -50.68 -6.92 8.96
CA LEU A 3 -49.81 -7.84 8.20
C LEU A 3 -49.08 -7.21 7.01
N THR A 4 -49.69 -6.22 6.32
CA THR A 4 -49.05 -5.51 5.21
C THR A 4 -47.97 -4.56 5.67
N ASN A 5 -48.09 -3.98 6.88
CA ASN A 5 -47.05 -3.11 7.44
C ASN A 5 -45.83 -3.87 7.94
N ILE A 6 -46.05 -5.09 8.49
CA ILE A 6 -44.99 -5.98 8.95
C ILE A 6 -44.15 -6.49 7.76
N MET A 7 -44.77 -6.81 6.62
CA MET A 7 -44.08 -7.24 5.41
C MET A 7 -43.29 -6.09 4.75
N LYS A 8 -43.83 -4.86 4.80
CA LYS A 8 -43.08 -3.67 4.32
C LYS A 8 -41.87 -3.36 5.21
N MET A 9 -42.00 -3.47 6.51
CA MET A 9 -40.89 -3.28 7.45
C MET A 9 -39.81 -4.35 7.30
N LYS A 10 -40.17 -5.63 7.06
CA LYS A 10 -39.21 -6.70 6.81
C LYS A 10 -38.42 -6.48 5.52
N LYS A 11 -39.06 -5.98 4.47
CA LYS A 11 -38.37 -5.64 3.20
C LYS A 11 -37.41 -4.47 3.35
N ILE A 12 -37.77 -3.44 4.12
CA ILE A 12 -36.90 -2.30 4.41
C ILE A 12 -35.70 -2.72 5.25
N PHE A 13 -35.91 -3.61 6.22
CA PHE A 13 -34.85 -4.11 7.10
C PHE A 13 -33.84 -4.99 6.36
N ILE A 14 -34.29 -5.81 5.43
CA ILE A 14 -33.45 -6.64 4.55
C ILE A 14 -32.66 -5.76 3.60
N MET A 15 -33.24 -4.68 3.07
CA MET A 15 -32.53 -3.74 2.19
C MET A 15 -31.47 -2.94 2.94
N LEU A 16 -31.71 -2.54 4.18
CA LEU A 16 -30.74 -1.89 5.05
C LEU A 16 -29.55 -2.81 5.39
N ILE A 17 -29.80 -4.09 5.65
CA ILE A 17 -28.75 -5.07 5.93
C ILE A 17 -27.88 -5.31 4.69
N LEU A 18 -28.46 -5.34 3.49
CA LEU A 18 -27.72 -5.48 2.22
C LEU A 18 -26.82 -4.27 1.94
N VAL A 19 -27.26 -3.06 2.26
CA VAL A 19 -26.45 -1.84 2.11
C VAL A 19 -25.27 -1.83 3.09
N PHE A 20 -25.45 -2.31 4.31
CA PHE A 20 -24.35 -2.47 5.28
C PHE A 20 -23.34 -3.55 4.85
N TYR A 21 -23.80 -4.65 4.24
CA TYR A 21 -22.93 -5.73 3.76
C TYR A 21 -22.07 -5.26 2.56
N THR A 22 -22.61 -4.46 1.66
CA THR A 22 -21.85 -3.93 0.51
C THR A 22 -20.81 -2.89 0.93
N SER A 23 -21.05 -2.08 1.96
CA SER A 23 -20.06 -1.11 2.45
C SER A 23 -18.92 -1.77 3.26
N ALA A 24 -19.15 -2.90 3.92
CA ALA A 24 -18.11 -3.67 4.63
C ALA A 24 -17.16 -4.40 3.67
N HIS A 25 -17.61 -4.78 2.46
CA HIS A 25 -16.78 -5.39 1.43
C HIS A 25 -16.03 -4.38 0.54
N ALA A 26 -16.35 -3.08 0.63
CA ALA A 26 -15.69 -2.02 -0.13
C ALA A 26 -14.36 -1.53 0.50
N MET A 27 -13.99 -2.02 1.70
CA MET A 27 -12.73 -1.69 2.36
C MET A 27 -11.67 -2.75 2.01
N GLY A 28 -10.71 -2.34 1.17
CA GLY A 28 -9.60 -3.17 0.73
C GLY A 28 -9.77 -3.64 -0.72
N HIS A 29 -9.08 -2.94 -1.65
CA HIS A 29 -9.08 -3.29 -3.08
C HIS A 29 -7.99 -4.29 -3.44
N LEU A 30 -7.00 -4.50 -2.56
CA LEU A 30 -5.90 -5.42 -2.79
C LEU A 30 -6.26 -6.85 -2.38
N SER A 31 -5.97 -7.80 -3.28
CA SER A 31 -5.95 -9.22 -2.92
C SER A 31 -4.87 -9.47 -1.85
N GLU A 32 -4.94 -10.60 -1.16
CA GLU A 32 -3.90 -10.98 -0.22
C GLU A 32 -2.52 -11.11 -0.89
N LYS A 33 -2.48 -11.67 -2.10
CA LYS A 33 -1.27 -11.78 -2.92
C LYS A 33 -0.68 -10.41 -3.23
N ASP A 34 -1.49 -9.47 -3.70
CA ASP A 34 -1.05 -8.13 -4.06
C ASP A 34 -0.63 -7.32 -2.82
N ARG A 35 -1.30 -7.54 -1.70
CA ARG A 35 -0.92 -6.93 -0.42
C ARG A 35 0.47 -7.39 0.03
N LYS A 36 0.74 -8.69 -0.02
CA LYS A 36 2.05 -9.24 0.32
C LYS A 36 3.16 -8.73 -0.62
N ALA A 37 2.88 -8.70 -1.91
CA ALA A 37 3.82 -8.17 -2.90
C ALA A 37 4.08 -6.67 -2.69
N THR A 38 3.06 -5.88 -2.39
CA THR A 38 3.20 -4.45 -2.08
C THR A 38 4.02 -4.23 -0.82
N LEU A 39 3.78 -5.01 0.24
CA LEU A 39 4.60 -4.97 1.46
C LEU A 39 6.07 -5.28 1.18
N LYS A 40 6.36 -6.29 0.38
CA LYS A 40 7.73 -6.65 0.00
C LYS A 40 8.40 -5.54 -0.80
N CYS A 41 7.72 -4.97 -1.79
CA CYS A 41 8.24 -3.84 -2.57
C CYS A 41 8.49 -2.60 -1.70
N THR A 42 7.58 -2.30 -0.79
CA THR A 42 7.73 -1.18 0.16
C THR A 42 8.95 -1.40 1.06
N GLY A 43 9.19 -2.62 1.52
CA GLY A 43 10.38 -3.00 2.29
C GLY A 43 11.68 -2.84 1.49
N ILE A 44 11.66 -3.15 0.19
CA ILE A 44 12.81 -2.94 -0.71
C ILE A 44 13.11 -1.44 -0.85
N TYR A 45 12.11 -0.60 -1.05
CA TYR A 45 12.31 0.85 -1.08
C TYR A 45 12.85 1.37 0.25
N TYR A 46 12.34 0.86 1.36
CA TYR A 46 12.84 1.23 2.68
C TYR A 46 14.32 0.87 2.86
N ALA A 47 14.72 -0.35 2.49
CA ALA A 47 16.13 -0.78 2.52
C ALA A 47 17.01 0.10 1.62
N ASN A 48 16.54 0.43 0.41
CA ASN A 48 17.26 1.31 -0.51
C ASN A 48 17.45 2.72 0.06
N SER A 49 16.48 3.23 0.82
CA SER A 49 16.57 4.55 1.47
C SER A 49 17.64 4.63 2.55
N MET A 50 18.09 3.48 3.06
CA MET A 50 19.11 3.37 4.10
C MET A 50 20.53 3.11 3.56
N ILE A 51 20.70 3.01 2.25
CA ILE A 51 22.02 2.82 1.65
C ILE A 51 22.87 4.07 1.91
N PRO A 52 24.12 3.92 2.36
CA PRO A 52 24.98 5.05 2.69
C PRO A 52 25.15 6.05 1.54
N GLN A 53 25.16 7.34 1.87
CA GLN A 53 25.38 8.40 0.89
C GLN A 53 26.72 8.21 0.18
N GLY A 54 26.72 8.41 -1.15
CA GLY A 54 27.90 8.26 -2.00
C GLY A 54 28.01 6.89 -2.66
N THR A 55 27.27 5.86 -2.19
CA THR A 55 27.25 4.54 -2.83
C THR A 55 26.09 4.36 -3.80
N LEU A 56 25.05 5.18 -3.69
CA LEU A 56 23.90 5.20 -4.57
C LEU A 56 23.58 6.66 -4.94
N LYS A 57 23.16 6.87 -6.18
CA LYS A 57 22.74 8.21 -6.65
C LYS A 57 21.62 8.77 -5.79
N LEU A 58 21.69 10.05 -5.48
CA LEU A 58 20.73 10.73 -4.60
C LEU A 58 19.29 10.65 -5.09
N ASP A 59 19.06 10.75 -6.40
CA ASP A 59 17.73 10.64 -7.00
C ASP A 59 17.08 9.28 -6.73
N LYS A 60 17.86 8.20 -6.71
CA LYS A 60 17.38 6.85 -6.37
C LYS A 60 17.03 6.71 -4.89
N ILE A 61 17.81 7.34 -4.01
CA ILE A 61 17.54 7.37 -2.57
C ILE A 61 16.25 8.17 -2.30
N VAL A 62 16.13 9.36 -2.87
CA VAL A 62 14.95 10.23 -2.74
C VAL A 62 13.69 9.56 -3.25
N PHE A 63 13.77 8.91 -4.41
CA PHE A 63 12.66 8.12 -4.95
C PHE A 63 12.24 7.01 -3.98
N SER A 64 13.19 6.29 -3.42
CA SER A 64 12.93 5.19 -2.48
C SER A 64 12.25 5.67 -1.20
N ILE A 65 12.67 6.83 -0.67
CA ILE A 65 12.03 7.46 0.50
C ILE A 65 10.58 7.83 0.18
N ALA A 66 10.35 8.48 -0.95
CA ALA A 66 9.02 8.90 -1.39
C ALA A 66 8.10 7.70 -1.66
N ALA A 67 8.59 6.68 -2.33
CA ALA A 67 7.84 5.44 -2.61
C ALA A 67 7.47 4.71 -1.32
N LYS A 68 8.38 4.57 -0.38
CA LYS A 68 8.14 3.97 0.94
C LYS A 68 7.05 4.75 1.69
N LYS A 69 7.13 6.06 1.70
CA LYS A 69 6.15 6.92 2.38
C LYS A 69 4.74 6.77 1.77
N TYR A 70 4.64 6.87 0.47
CA TYR A 70 3.38 6.73 -0.25
C TYR A 70 2.75 5.35 0.00
N LEU A 71 3.51 4.29 -0.22
CA LEU A 71 3.00 2.92 -0.11
C LEU A 71 2.65 2.53 1.32
N THR A 72 3.38 3.01 2.31
CA THR A 72 3.03 2.80 3.72
C THR A 72 1.66 3.41 4.02
N SER A 73 1.44 4.65 3.61
CA SER A 73 0.13 5.33 3.77
C SER A 73 -0.97 4.60 3.00
N TYR A 74 -0.68 4.15 1.79
CA TYR A 74 -1.62 3.41 0.97
C TYR A 74 -2.06 2.10 1.63
N LEU A 75 -1.10 1.31 2.13
CA LEU A 75 -1.37 0.04 2.82
C LEU A 75 -2.24 0.24 4.07
N ILE A 76 -1.98 1.29 4.84
CA ILE A 76 -2.78 1.62 6.03
C ILE A 76 -4.21 2.00 5.63
N LYS A 77 -4.39 2.79 4.57
CA LYS A 77 -5.71 3.11 4.01
C LYS A 77 -6.45 1.87 3.50
N GLU A 78 -5.74 0.88 2.99
CA GLU A 78 -6.29 -0.42 2.58
C GLU A 78 -6.63 -1.33 3.76
N GLY A 79 -6.45 -0.87 4.98
CA GLY A 79 -6.82 -1.59 6.20
C GLY A 79 -5.73 -2.48 6.79
N VAL A 80 -4.50 -2.39 6.30
CA VAL A 80 -3.36 -3.10 6.89
C VAL A 80 -2.94 -2.36 8.16
N LYS A 81 -2.82 -3.07 9.27
CA LYS A 81 -2.42 -2.49 10.56
C LYS A 81 -1.00 -1.93 10.46
N GLU A 82 -0.79 -0.73 11.00
CA GLU A 82 0.50 -0.04 10.96
C GLU A 82 1.62 -0.87 11.58
N ASP A 83 1.38 -1.50 12.73
CA ASP A 83 2.38 -2.37 13.39
C ASP A 83 2.78 -3.56 12.50
N PHE A 84 1.83 -4.14 11.77
CA PHE A 84 2.11 -5.22 10.83
C PHE A 84 2.93 -4.72 9.64
N VAL A 85 2.59 -3.56 9.08
CA VAL A 85 3.38 -2.92 8.01
C VAL A 85 4.82 -2.74 8.48
N ASN A 86 5.03 -2.10 9.62
CA ASN A 86 6.37 -1.84 10.17
C ASN A 86 7.16 -3.13 10.39
N THR A 87 6.53 -4.18 10.91
CA THR A 87 7.17 -5.49 11.14
C THR A 87 7.63 -6.12 9.83
N GLU A 88 6.78 -6.12 8.81
CA GLU A 88 7.10 -6.70 7.50
C GLU A 88 8.18 -5.88 6.76
N LEU A 89 8.13 -4.57 6.83
CA LEU A 89 9.18 -3.71 6.27
C LEU A 89 10.54 -3.97 6.92
N ASN A 90 10.57 -4.05 8.25
CA ASN A 90 11.80 -4.32 8.99
C ASN A 90 12.40 -5.70 8.67
N LYS A 91 11.58 -6.72 8.46
CA LYS A 91 12.07 -8.02 7.97
C LYS A 91 12.81 -7.90 6.65
N THR A 92 12.26 -7.16 5.71
CA THR A 92 12.90 -6.95 4.40
C THR A 92 14.19 -6.13 4.55
N VAL A 93 14.21 -5.11 5.39
CA VAL A 93 15.42 -4.34 5.69
C VAL A 93 16.50 -5.24 6.27
N ASP A 94 16.17 -6.09 7.22
CA ASP A 94 17.13 -7.03 7.84
C ASP A 94 17.70 -8.03 6.81
N GLU A 95 16.85 -8.54 5.90
CA GLU A 95 17.26 -9.43 4.82
C GLU A 95 18.24 -8.76 3.84
N LEU A 96 18.06 -7.46 3.59
CA LEU A 96 18.82 -6.71 2.59
C LEU A 96 19.96 -5.88 3.18
N TYR A 97 20.06 -5.82 4.51
CA TYR A 97 21.10 -5.04 5.18
C TYR A 97 22.52 -5.45 4.74
N GLY A 98 23.31 -4.46 4.35
CA GLY A 98 24.66 -4.69 3.85
C GLY A 98 24.76 -5.25 2.44
N LYS A 99 23.63 -5.54 1.77
CA LYS A 99 23.62 -5.94 0.37
C LYS A 99 23.60 -4.72 -0.55
N PRO A 100 24.22 -4.81 -1.76
CA PRO A 100 24.21 -3.71 -2.70
C PRO A 100 22.81 -3.47 -3.27
N TYR A 101 22.59 -2.25 -3.79
CA TYR A 101 21.38 -1.91 -4.51
C TYR A 101 21.17 -2.84 -5.71
N ASP A 102 19.99 -3.42 -5.79
CA ASP A 102 19.58 -4.29 -6.89
C ASP A 102 18.64 -3.53 -7.83
N GLU A 103 19.17 -3.06 -8.96
CA GLU A 103 18.42 -2.27 -9.92
C GLU A 103 17.28 -3.05 -10.57
N LYS A 104 17.51 -4.33 -10.88
CA LYS A 104 16.49 -5.19 -11.49
C LYS A 104 15.32 -5.44 -10.52
N LYS A 105 15.61 -5.81 -9.30
CA LYS A 105 14.61 -6.07 -8.26
C LYS A 105 13.79 -4.82 -7.96
N THR A 106 14.44 -3.68 -7.82
CA THR A 106 13.77 -2.40 -7.60
C THR A 106 12.92 -1.98 -8.80
N GLY A 107 13.43 -2.14 -10.02
CA GLY A 107 12.71 -1.85 -11.25
C GLY A 107 11.49 -2.74 -11.45
N ASP A 108 11.58 -4.03 -11.12
CA ASP A 108 10.45 -4.95 -11.17
C ASP A 108 9.35 -4.54 -10.16
N CYS A 109 9.74 -4.14 -8.96
CA CYS A 109 8.82 -3.57 -7.98
C CYS A 109 8.12 -2.32 -8.51
N THR A 110 8.86 -1.39 -9.08
CA THR A 110 8.29 -0.14 -9.61
C THR A 110 7.28 -0.41 -10.72
N LYS A 111 7.57 -1.31 -11.65
CA LYS A 111 6.63 -1.72 -12.70
C LYS A 111 5.37 -2.37 -12.10
N TYR A 112 5.55 -3.26 -11.14
CA TYR A 112 4.44 -3.94 -10.47
C TYR A 112 3.52 -2.94 -9.75
N ILE A 113 4.09 -2.03 -8.98
CA ILE A 113 3.34 -1.02 -8.21
C ILE A 113 2.60 -0.06 -9.15
N TYR A 114 3.23 0.43 -10.20
CA TYR A 114 2.59 1.35 -11.15
C TYR A 114 1.43 0.71 -11.90
N LYS A 115 1.50 -0.58 -12.15
CA LYS A 115 0.40 -1.32 -12.77
C LYS A 115 -0.73 -1.60 -11.77
N LEU A 116 -0.39 -2.00 -10.55
CA LEU A 116 -1.36 -2.35 -9.51
C LEU A 116 -2.11 -1.12 -8.99
N ILE A 117 -1.39 -0.01 -8.79
CA ILE A 117 -1.89 1.24 -8.25
C ILE A 117 -1.62 2.34 -9.27
N PRO A 118 -2.53 2.57 -10.24
CA PRO A 118 -2.27 3.47 -11.37
C PRO A 118 -1.90 4.90 -10.96
N GLU A 119 -2.45 5.42 -9.87
CA GLU A 119 -2.16 6.76 -9.34
C GLU A 119 -0.79 6.86 -8.64
N SER A 120 -0.15 5.75 -8.32
CA SER A 120 1.08 5.73 -7.52
C SER A 120 2.24 6.50 -8.16
N LYS A 121 2.39 6.40 -9.48
CA LYS A 121 3.45 7.13 -10.19
C LYS A 121 3.36 8.64 -9.98
N ALA A 122 2.18 9.21 -10.22
CA ALA A 122 1.94 10.64 -10.06
C ALA A 122 2.11 11.09 -8.60
N GLU A 123 1.62 10.31 -7.65
CA GLU A 123 1.71 10.64 -6.22
C GLU A 123 3.14 10.55 -5.69
N ILE A 124 3.91 9.55 -6.11
CA ILE A 124 5.33 9.42 -5.74
C ILE A 124 6.13 10.57 -6.37
N ASP A 125 5.92 10.85 -7.66
CA ASP A 125 6.60 11.96 -8.35
C ASP A 125 6.30 13.30 -7.66
N LYS A 126 5.09 13.50 -7.18
CA LYS A 126 4.67 14.69 -6.43
C LYS A 126 5.43 14.82 -5.09
N LEU A 127 5.59 13.72 -4.36
CA LEU A 127 6.39 13.71 -3.13
C LEU A 127 7.85 14.03 -3.40
N VAL A 128 8.44 13.43 -4.44
CA VAL A 128 9.83 13.71 -4.85
C VAL A 128 10.01 15.20 -5.15
N LYS A 129 9.11 15.81 -5.91
CA LYS A 129 9.18 17.24 -6.28
C LYS A 129 8.96 18.18 -5.10
N SER A 130 8.11 17.81 -4.16
CA SER A 130 7.80 18.65 -2.99
C SER A 130 8.90 18.63 -1.93
N GLY A 131 9.80 17.65 -1.96
CA GLY A 131 10.80 17.44 -0.93
C GLY A 131 10.24 17.03 0.43
N ILE A 132 8.96 16.65 0.49
CA ILE A 132 8.29 16.17 1.69
C ILE A 132 8.32 14.62 1.68
N TYR A 133 9.41 14.05 2.16
CA TYR A 133 9.63 12.62 2.25
C TYR A 133 10.40 12.24 3.52
#